data_3e6f9f5e38d3f6159e69b493e4b7249f
#
_entry.id   3e6f9f5e38d3f6159e69b493e4b7249f
#
_cell.length_a   1.000
_cell.length_b   1.000
_cell.length_c   1.000
_cell.angle_alpha   90.00
_cell.angle_beta   90.00
_cell.angle_gamma   90.00
#
_symmetry.space_group_name_H-M   'P 1'
#
loop_
_entity.id
_entity.type
_entity.pdbx_description
1 polymer ?
#
loop_
_entity_poly.entity_id
_entity_poly.type
_entity_poly.pdbx_seq_one_letter_code
_entity_poly.pdbx_strand_id
1 'polypeptide(L)'
;MHPVLSALVAFAVALVSAAASAEAPQAARTMADVLAAAGPADWRPLDPENTLYLELESGRVVIELAPRFAPQHAGNIRQLARQGYYDGLAIIRSQDNFVVQWGDPDGKRDLGKGRARLPSEFTTAIDPSLPFTRLPDRDGYAAEVGFSGGFPAARDPRTGQAWLAHCYAMVGAGRGNDVESGSGAELYVVTGHAPRQLDRNIALVGRVVAGMELLSALPRGGGPLGFYEDPAQHVPIRGVRVAADVPESERSRLEVIRTDTATFTALVESRRNRRDDWYKVPAGYIDLCNVPIAVRTR
;
A
#
# COMPACT_ATOMS: atom_id res chain seq x y z
N MET A 1 41.58 26.09 -84.44
CA MET A 1 42.33 25.91 -83.19
C MET A 1 41.76 26.86 -82.17
N HIS A 2 40.89 26.39 -81.32
CA HIS A 2 40.33 27.19 -80.18
C HIS A 2 40.66 26.47 -78.87
N PRO A 3 41.24 27.14 -77.90
CA PRO A 3 41.42 26.53 -76.61
C PRO A 3 40.13 26.66 -75.74
N VAL A 4 39.74 25.57 -75.16
CA VAL A 4 38.66 25.48 -74.22
C VAL A 4 39.17 25.83 -72.80
N LEU A 5 38.65 26.87 -72.21
CA LEU A 5 38.93 27.27 -70.82
C LEU A 5 38.02 26.46 -69.87
N SER A 6 38.61 25.56 -69.04
CA SER A 6 37.89 24.86 -68.00
C SER A 6 37.91 25.68 -66.69
N ALA A 7 36.76 26.13 -66.23
CA ALA A 7 36.58 26.78 -64.93
C ALA A 7 36.35 25.75 -63.82
N LEU A 8 37.24 25.65 -62.87
CA LEU A 8 37.07 24.86 -61.62
C LEU A 8 36.26 25.69 -60.65
N VAL A 9 35.06 25.20 -60.30
CA VAL A 9 34.24 25.71 -59.18
C VAL A 9 34.59 24.94 -57.92
N ALA A 10 35.23 25.58 -56.97
CA ALA A 10 35.51 25.02 -55.64
C ALA A 10 34.28 25.20 -54.74
N PHE A 11 33.65 24.09 -54.36
CA PHE A 11 32.58 24.07 -53.34
C PHE A 11 33.23 23.99 -51.95
N ALA A 12 33.14 25.05 -51.17
CA ALA A 12 33.50 25.05 -49.75
C ALA A 12 32.32 24.48 -48.92
N VAL A 13 32.46 23.27 -48.41
CA VAL A 13 31.51 22.69 -47.44
C VAL A 13 31.87 23.19 -46.06
N ALA A 14 31.05 24.10 -45.52
CA ALA A 14 31.14 24.55 -44.12
C ALA A 14 30.55 23.46 -43.22
N LEU A 15 31.38 22.72 -42.48
CA LEU A 15 30.99 21.84 -41.42
C LEU A 15 30.56 22.68 -40.21
N VAL A 16 29.24 22.82 -39.97
CA VAL A 16 28.69 23.35 -38.71
C VAL A 16 28.75 22.21 -37.69
N SER A 17 29.74 22.23 -36.81
CA SER A 17 29.80 21.36 -35.65
C SER A 17 28.76 21.85 -34.62
N ALA A 18 27.61 21.18 -34.55
CA ALA A 18 26.67 21.29 -33.46
C ALA A 18 27.31 20.65 -32.21
N ALA A 19 27.88 21.47 -31.33
CA ALA A 19 28.27 21.03 -30.00
C ALA A 19 26.99 20.66 -29.23
N ALA A 20 26.67 19.41 -29.12
CA ALA A 20 25.67 18.92 -28.17
C ALA A 20 26.21 19.22 -26.77
N SER A 21 25.65 20.21 -26.11
CA SER A 21 25.88 20.47 -24.68
C SER A 21 25.40 19.23 -23.94
N ALA A 22 26.32 18.40 -23.49
CA ALA A 22 26.01 17.31 -22.55
C ALA A 22 25.50 18.02 -21.26
N GLU A 23 24.21 17.92 -21.05
CA GLU A 23 23.59 18.38 -19.79
C GLU A 23 24.30 17.65 -18.64
N ALA A 24 24.89 18.40 -17.71
CA ALA A 24 25.58 17.83 -16.57
C ALA A 24 24.61 16.87 -15.85
N PRO A 25 25.06 15.67 -15.40
CA PRO A 25 24.19 14.73 -14.71
C PRO A 25 23.51 15.45 -13.55
N GLN A 26 22.20 15.61 -13.63
CA GLN A 26 21.43 16.23 -12.58
C GLN A 26 21.67 15.43 -11.30
N ALA A 27 22.11 16.09 -10.23
CA ALA A 27 22.40 15.42 -8.96
C ALA A 27 21.22 14.54 -8.57
N ALA A 28 21.49 13.28 -8.26
CA ALA A 28 20.42 12.31 -7.98
C ALA A 28 19.67 12.76 -6.71
N ARG A 29 18.38 13.07 -6.86
CA ARG A 29 17.53 13.54 -5.76
C ARG A 29 17.31 12.41 -4.77
N THR A 30 17.46 12.69 -3.48
CA THR A 30 17.08 11.77 -2.41
C THR A 30 15.55 11.70 -2.29
N MET A 31 15.04 10.69 -1.58
CA MET A 31 13.60 10.62 -1.26
C MET A 31 13.14 11.86 -0.49
N ALA A 32 13.98 12.37 0.42
CA ALA A 32 13.67 13.58 1.19
C ALA A 32 13.52 14.80 0.28
N ASP A 33 14.41 14.98 -0.70
CA ASP A 33 14.33 16.06 -1.68
C ASP A 33 13.07 15.98 -2.55
N VAL A 34 12.71 14.75 -2.95
CA VAL A 34 11.48 14.50 -3.74
C VAL A 34 10.24 14.87 -2.92
N LEU A 35 10.16 14.44 -1.68
CA LEU A 35 9.02 14.74 -0.81
C LEU A 35 8.95 16.21 -0.41
N ALA A 36 10.09 16.88 -0.18
CA ALA A 36 10.14 18.30 0.11
C ALA A 36 9.67 19.16 -1.07
N ALA A 37 9.89 18.69 -2.30
CA ALA A 37 9.45 19.36 -3.52
C ALA A 37 8.00 19.02 -3.93
N ALA A 38 7.34 18.08 -3.23
CA ALA A 38 5.99 17.64 -3.57
C ALA A 38 4.95 18.74 -3.32
N GLY A 39 4.21 19.09 -4.37
CA GLY A 39 3.14 20.08 -4.32
C GLY A 39 1.82 19.53 -3.76
N PRO A 40 0.81 20.38 -3.51
CA PRO A 40 -0.49 19.93 -3.00
C PRO A 40 -1.16 18.88 -3.89
N ALA A 41 -0.98 18.93 -5.21
CA ALA A 41 -1.56 17.99 -6.16
C ALA A 41 -0.97 16.58 -6.09
N ASP A 42 0.19 16.42 -5.45
CA ASP A 42 0.84 15.13 -5.23
C ASP A 42 0.26 14.35 -4.04
N TRP A 43 -0.62 14.98 -3.28
CA TRP A 43 -1.22 14.41 -2.08
C TRP A 43 -2.73 14.29 -2.23
N ARG A 44 -3.29 13.31 -1.57
CA ARG A 44 -4.73 13.16 -1.43
C ARG A 44 -5.13 12.99 0.03
N PRO A 45 -6.23 13.61 0.48
CA PRO A 45 -6.77 13.31 1.80
C PRO A 45 -7.30 11.89 1.85
N LEU A 46 -7.42 11.35 3.06
CA LEU A 46 -8.16 10.12 3.29
C LEU A 46 -9.67 10.39 3.10
N ASP A 47 -10.37 9.41 2.52
CA ASP A 47 -11.84 9.43 2.47
C ASP A 47 -12.39 9.02 3.86
N PRO A 48 -13.12 9.89 4.56
CA PRO A 48 -13.61 9.58 5.90
C PRO A 48 -14.53 8.35 5.93
N GLU A 49 -15.31 8.12 4.87
CA GLU A 49 -16.18 6.93 4.79
C GLU A 49 -15.38 5.63 4.68
N ASN A 50 -14.21 5.67 4.09
CA ASN A 50 -13.32 4.53 3.92
C ASN A 50 -12.11 4.56 4.85
N THR A 51 -12.18 5.32 5.95
CA THR A 51 -11.15 5.39 6.98
C THR A 51 -11.67 4.85 8.30
N LEU A 52 -10.93 3.93 8.92
CA LEU A 52 -11.24 3.40 10.24
C LEU A 52 -10.21 3.88 11.27
N TYR A 53 -10.69 4.13 12.46
CA TYR A 53 -9.89 4.36 13.65
C TYR A 53 -9.99 3.16 14.58
N LEU A 54 -8.91 2.39 14.71
CA LEU A 54 -8.76 1.37 15.74
C LEU A 54 -8.16 2.04 16.96
N GLU A 55 -8.95 2.16 18.02
CA GLU A 55 -8.59 2.84 19.25
C GLU A 55 -8.05 1.84 20.27
N LEU A 56 -6.76 1.93 20.56
CA LEU A 56 -6.06 1.17 21.59
C LEU A 56 -5.80 2.07 22.81
N GLU A 57 -5.38 1.50 23.92
CA GLU A 57 -4.92 2.28 25.07
C GLU A 57 -3.66 3.09 24.72
N SER A 58 -2.78 2.50 23.94
CA SER A 58 -1.52 3.10 23.49
C SER A 58 -1.68 4.18 22.42
N GLY A 59 -2.86 4.33 21.81
CA GLY A 59 -3.11 5.32 20.78
C GLY A 59 -4.02 4.83 19.65
N ARG A 60 -4.15 5.66 18.62
CA ARG A 60 -5.00 5.41 17.46
C ARG A 60 -4.20 4.83 16.30
N VAL A 61 -4.69 3.70 15.76
CA VAL A 61 -4.26 3.17 14.47
C VAL A 61 -5.25 3.62 13.39
N VAL A 62 -4.77 4.23 12.32
CA VAL A 62 -5.59 4.70 11.20
C VAL A 62 -5.49 3.74 10.04
N ILE A 63 -6.62 3.20 9.60
CA ILE A 63 -6.69 2.20 8.53
C ILE A 63 -7.49 2.81 7.36
N GLU A 64 -6.92 2.79 6.17
CA GLU A 64 -7.61 3.11 4.93
C GLU A 64 -8.14 1.83 4.28
N LEU A 65 -9.46 1.74 4.07
CA LEU A 65 -10.09 0.62 3.39
C LEU A 65 -9.94 0.72 1.87
N ALA A 66 -9.96 -0.42 1.19
CA ALA A 66 -9.77 -0.55 -0.25
C ALA A 66 -11.06 -1.07 -0.95
N PRO A 67 -12.17 -0.31 -0.97
CA PRO A 67 -13.46 -0.79 -1.50
C PRO A 67 -13.44 -1.08 -3.01
N ARG A 68 -12.44 -0.64 -3.75
CA ARG A 68 -12.29 -0.99 -5.17
C ARG A 68 -11.82 -2.44 -5.38
N PHE A 69 -11.19 -3.03 -4.39
CA PHE A 69 -10.72 -4.43 -4.41
C PHE A 69 -11.63 -5.36 -3.62
N ALA A 70 -12.15 -4.90 -2.50
CA ALA A 70 -12.98 -5.69 -1.60
C ALA A 70 -14.22 -4.88 -1.16
N PRO A 71 -15.16 -4.55 -2.09
CA PRO A 71 -16.31 -3.70 -1.79
C PRO A 71 -17.23 -4.28 -0.73
N GLN A 72 -17.49 -5.58 -0.76
CA GLN A 72 -18.38 -6.22 0.19
C GLN A 72 -17.76 -6.37 1.57
N HIS A 73 -16.46 -6.71 1.66
CA HIS A 73 -15.73 -6.71 2.93
C HIS A 73 -15.66 -5.30 3.51
N ALA A 74 -15.28 -4.30 2.72
CA ALA A 74 -15.23 -2.92 3.20
C ALA A 74 -16.59 -2.44 3.73
N GLY A 75 -17.68 -2.75 3.02
CA GLY A 75 -19.04 -2.46 3.45
C GLY A 75 -19.41 -3.15 4.77
N ASN A 76 -19.10 -4.44 4.90
CA ASN A 76 -19.40 -5.21 6.10
C ASN A 76 -18.57 -4.74 7.30
N ILE A 77 -17.28 -4.45 7.11
CA ILE A 77 -16.41 -3.92 8.17
C ILE A 77 -16.93 -2.57 8.69
N ARG A 78 -17.36 -1.66 7.80
CA ARG A 78 -17.99 -0.40 8.23
C ARG A 78 -19.28 -0.64 9.01
N GLN A 79 -20.10 -1.60 8.56
CA GLN A 79 -21.33 -1.97 9.28
C GLN A 79 -21.01 -2.52 10.67
N LEU A 80 -20.01 -3.41 10.80
CA LEU A 80 -19.56 -3.95 12.07
C LEU A 80 -19.01 -2.84 12.99
N ALA A 81 -18.21 -1.92 12.45
CA ALA A 81 -17.67 -0.79 13.21
C ALA A 81 -18.79 0.13 13.72
N ARG A 82 -19.77 0.47 12.88
CA ARG A 82 -20.90 1.35 13.24
C ARG A 82 -21.82 0.80 14.33
N GLN A 83 -21.91 -0.51 14.43
CA GLN A 83 -22.71 -1.14 15.49
C GLN A 83 -21.88 -1.51 16.74
N GLY A 84 -20.60 -1.10 16.80
CA GLY A 84 -19.73 -1.35 17.95
C GLY A 84 -19.29 -2.82 18.08
N TYR A 85 -19.31 -3.60 17.00
CA TYR A 85 -18.92 -5.02 17.04
C TYR A 85 -17.52 -5.21 17.63
N TYR A 86 -16.55 -4.36 17.28
CA TYR A 86 -15.18 -4.50 17.75
C TYR A 86 -14.94 -3.96 19.17
N ASP A 87 -15.91 -3.27 19.77
CA ASP A 87 -15.75 -2.63 21.07
C ASP A 87 -15.56 -3.67 22.17
N GLY A 88 -14.47 -3.58 22.91
CA GLY A 88 -14.12 -4.53 23.95
C GLY A 88 -13.61 -5.88 23.45
N LEU A 89 -13.44 -6.08 22.13
CA LEU A 89 -12.61 -7.16 21.60
C LEU A 89 -11.13 -6.86 21.89
N ALA A 90 -10.25 -7.78 21.49
CA ALA A 90 -8.83 -7.61 21.74
C ALA A 90 -7.99 -8.05 20.54
N ILE A 91 -6.76 -7.57 20.51
CA ILE A 91 -5.69 -8.19 19.74
C ILE A 91 -5.32 -9.47 20.49
N ILE A 92 -5.47 -10.60 19.81
CA ILE A 92 -5.35 -11.96 20.38
C ILE A 92 -4.13 -12.71 19.86
N ARG A 93 -3.46 -12.13 18.84
CA ARG A 93 -2.30 -12.75 18.17
C ARG A 93 -1.30 -11.69 17.76
N SER A 94 -0.03 -11.95 18.04
CA SER A 94 1.10 -11.20 17.53
C SER A 94 2.20 -12.19 17.16
N GLN A 95 2.21 -12.61 15.90
CA GLN A 95 3.20 -13.57 15.39
C GLN A 95 4.43 -12.83 14.90
N ASP A 96 5.59 -13.27 15.35
CA ASP A 96 6.87 -12.69 14.92
C ASP A 96 7.02 -12.77 13.40
N ASN A 97 7.53 -11.69 12.83
CA ASN A 97 7.79 -11.54 11.40
C ASN A 97 6.60 -11.90 10.49
N PHE A 98 5.35 -11.76 10.97
CA PHE A 98 4.17 -12.12 10.21
C PHE A 98 3.03 -11.12 10.39
N VAL A 99 2.13 -11.35 11.37
CA VAL A 99 0.92 -10.55 11.54
C VAL A 99 0.58 -10.26 13.00
N VAL A 100 -0.19 -9.19 13.20
CA VAL A 100 -1.02 -8.94 14.38
C VAL A 100 -2.48 -9.15 13.97
N GLN A 101 -3.29 -9.82 14.81
CA GLN A 101 -4.68 -10.18 14.49
C GLN A 101 -5.59 -9.91 15.70
N TRP A 102 -6.80 -9.43 15.40
CA TRP A 102 -7.85 -9.20 16.38
C TRP A 102 -9.20 -9.69 15.88
N GLY A 103 -10.11 -9.91 16.81
CA GLY A 103 -11.46 -10.37 16.55
C GLY A 103 -12.01 -11.17 17.74
N ASP A 104 -13.10 -11.87 17.53
CA ASP A 104 -13.66 -12.81 18.49
C ASP A 104 -13.13 -14.24 18.20
N PRO A 105 -12.18 -14.76 18.98
CA PRO A 105 -11.57 -16.05 18.71
C PRO A 105 -12.55 -17.23 18.83
N ASP A 106 -13.62 -17.04 19.61
CA ASP A 106 -14.63 -18.06 19.83
C ASP A 106 -15.75 -18.03 18.77
N GLY A 107 -15.83 -16.96 17.97
CA GLY A 107 -16.87 -16.77 16.97
C GLY A 107 -18.28 -16.69 17.56
N LYS A 108 -18.41 -16.30 18.84
CA LYS A 108 -19.69 -16.29 19.60
C LYS A 108 -20.38 -14.94 19.58
N ARG A 109 -19.63 -13.87 19.29
CA ARG A 109 -20.16 -12.53 19.29
C ARG A 109 -21.14 -12.32 18.15
N ASP A 110 -22.33 -11.83 18.48
CA ASP A 110 -23.36 -11.53 17.48
C ASP A 110 -22.87 -10.48 16.49
N LEU A 111 -22.94 -10.82 15.22
CA LEU A 111 -22.60 -9.91 14.11
C LEU A 111 -23.69 -8.85 13.86
N GLY A 112 -24.84 -8.94 14.52
CA GLY A 112 -25.96 -8.01 14.35
C GLY A 112 -26.38 -7.90 12.88
N LYS A 113 -26.21 -6.72 12.27
CA LYS A 113 -26.47 -6.49 10.84
C LYS A 113 -25.30 -6.88 9.92
N GLY A 114 -24.18 -7.31 10.49
CA GLY A 114 -23.03 -7.79 9.73
C GLY A 114 -23.32 -9.17 9.12
N ARG A 115 -22.71 -9.45 7.98
CA ARG A 115 -22.80 -10.75 7.31
C ARG A 115 -21.68 -11.65 7.77
N ALA A 116 -22.00 -12.92 8.07
CA ALA A 116 -21.03 -13.93 8.47
C ALA A 116 -20.26 -14.52 7.26
N ARG A 117 -20.86 -14.45 6.07
CA ARG A 117 -20.28 -14.99 4.84
C ARG A 117 -20.27 -13.94 3.75
N LEU A 118 -19.15 -13.81 3.07
CA LEU A 118 -18.94 -12.90 1.94
C LEU A 118 -18.28 -13.65 0.78
N PRO A 119 -18.52 -13.25 -0.47
CA PRO A 119 -17.74 -13.75 -1.59
C PRO A 119 -16.24 -13.49 -1.35
N SER A 120 -15.41 -14.37 -1.89
CA SER A 120 -13.96 -14.34 -1.71
C SER A 120 -13.29 -13.20 -2.43
N GLU A 121 -13.46 -11.97 -2.20
CA GLU A 121 -12.86 -10.82 -2.93
C GLU A 121 -11.31 -10.86 -2.93
N PHE A 122 -10.73 -11.98 -3.37
CA PHE A 122 -9.28 -12.18 -3.46
C PHE A 122 -8.66 -11.50 -4.68
N THR A 123 -9.48 -11.30 -5.71
CA THR A 123 -9.12 -10.62 -6.94
C THR A 123 -10.29 -9.75 -7.43
N THR A 124 -9.97 -8.79 -8.29
CA THR A 124 -10.96 -8.00 -9.04
C THR A 124 -10.60 -8.01 -10.51
N ALA A 125 -11.57 -7.69 -11.39
CA ALA A 125 -11.30 -7.55 -12.82
C ALA A 125 -10.41 -6.34 -13.09
N ILE A 126 -9.53 -6.48 -14.07
CA ILE A 126 -8.83 -5.33 -14.64
C ILE A 126 -9.83 -4.62 -15.56
N ASP A 127 -10.20 -3.42 -15.20
CA ASP A 127 -11.03 -2.55 -16.02
C ASP A 127 -10.38 -1.16 -16.17
N PRO A 128 -10.75 -0.36 -17.17
CA PRO A 128 -10.16 0.96 -17.42
C PRO A 128 -10.32 1.94 -16.26
N SER A 129 -11.29 1.72 -15.37
CA SER A 129 -11.52 2.58 -14.20
C SER A 129 -10.63 2.25 -13.01
N LEU A 130 -9.95 1.09 -13.03
CA LEU A 130 -9.01 0.69 -11.99
C LEU A 130 -7.64 1.31 -12.28
N PRO A 131 -7.23 2.39 -11.59
CA PRO A 131 -5.93 3.00 -11.83
C PRO A 131 -4.81 2.03 -11.49
N PHE A 132 -3.74 2.04 -12.27
CA PHE A 132 -2.58 1.20 -12.00
C PHE A 132 -1.30 1.88 -12.46
N THR A 133 -0.46 2.25 -11.52
CA THR A 133 0.90 2.75 -11.76
C THR A 133 1.87 1.60 -11.66
N ARG A 134 2.32 1.09 -12.80
CA ARG A 134 3.20 -0.07 -12.87
C ARG A 134 4.61 0.27 -12.36
N LEU A 135 5.22 -0.63 -11.60
CA LEU A 135 6.65 -0.63 -11.32
C LEU A 135 7.43 -1.24 -12.49
N PRO A 136 8.63 -0.72 -12.78
CA PRO A 136 9.44 -1.24 -13.88
C PRO A 136 10.08 -2.61 -13.59
N ASP A 137 10.25 -2.94 -12.32
CA ASP A 137 10.96 -4.11 -11.87
C ASP A 137 10.10 -5.38 -11.87
N ARG A 138 10.74 -6.53 -11.98
CA ARG A 138 10.08 -7.83 -11.99
C ARG A 138 9.62 -8.20 -10.57
N ASP A 139 8.59 -9.02 -10.49
CA ASP A 139 8.07 -9.58 -9.24
C ASP A 139 8.06 -11.12 -9.31
N GLY A 140 8.30 -11.78 -8.17
CA GLY A 140 8.33 -13.24 -8.11
C GLY A 140 6.94 -13.87 -8.03
N TYR A 141 5.87 -13.09 -7.77
CA TYR A 141 4.52 -13.58 -7.50
C TYR A 141 3.50 -13.15 -8.56
N ALA A 142 3.82 -12.17 -9.41
CA ALA A 142 2.89 -11.60 -10.36
C ALA A 142 3.56 -11.18 -11.67
N ALA A 143 2.79 -11.18 -12.76
CA ALA A 143 3.25 -10.73 -14.08
C ALA A 143 3.56 -9.23 -14.09
N GLU A 144 2.76 -8.45 -13.38
CA GLU A 144 2.96 -7.01 -13.20
C GLU A 144 2.63 -6.61 -11.77
N VAL A 145 3.44 -5.71 -11.21
CA VAL A 145 3.24 -5.11 -9.90
C VAL A 145 3.31 -3.60 -9.97
N GLY A 146 2.69 -2.95 -9.01
CA GLY A 146 2.62 -1.50 -8.95
C GLY A 146 1.66 -1.01 -7.87
N PHE A 147 1.03 0.12 -8.13
CA PHE A 147 0.13 0.76 -7.17
C PHE A 147 -1.22 1.09 -7.80
N SER A 148 -2.28 0.86 -7.06
CA SER A 148 -3.63 1.24 -7.43
C SER A 148 -4.23 2.12 -6.33
N GLY A 149 -4.41 3.41 -6.62
CA GLY A 149 -4.98 4.36 -5.66
C GLY A 149 -4.23 4.49 -4.33
N GLY A 150 -2.92 4.22 -4.32
CA GLY A 150 -2.09 4.26 -3.10
C GLY A 150 -1.98 2.92 -2.37
N PHE A 151 -2.48 1.82 -2.94
CA PHE A 151 -2.31 0.48 -2.40
C PHE A 151 -1.33 -0.33 -3.26
N PRO A 152 -0.41 -1.11 -2.65
CA PRO A 152 0.41 -2.04 -3.40
C PRO A 152 -0.49 -3.10 -4.04
N ALA A 153 -0.36 -3.26 -5.34
CA ALA A 153 -1.21 -4.13 -6.14
C ALA A 153 -0.41 -4.92 -7.17
N ALA A 154 -0.98 -6.02 -7.57
CA ALA A 154 -0.46 -6.88 -8.61
C ALA A 154 -1.56 -7.20 -9.63
N ARG A 155 -1.19 -7.57 -10.85
CA ARG A 155 -2.13 -7.97 -11.89
C ARG A 155 -1.52 -8.96 -12.88
N ASP A 156 -2.38 -9.73 -13.51
CA ASP A 156 -2.03 -10.57 -14.64
C ASP A 156 -2.95 -10.22 -15.84
N PRO A 157 -2.45 -9.49 -16.82
CA PRO A 157 -3.23 -9.15 -18.03
C PRO A 157 -3.74 -10.36 -18.81
N ARG A 158 -3.10 -11.53 -18.70
CA ARG A 158 -3.54 -12.75 -19.39
C ARG A 158 -4.82 -13.32 -18.80
N THR A 159 -5.01 -13.17 -17.48
CA THR A 159 -6.23 -13.62 -16.78
C THR A 159 -7.26 -12.50 -16.59
N GLY A 160 -6.88 -11.26 -16.90
CA GLY A 160 -7.72 -10.08 -16.68
C GLY A 160 -7.97 -9.79 -15.20
N GLN A 161 -7.09 -10.23 -14.29
CA GLN A 161 -7.26 -10.09 -12.84
C GLN A 161 -6.19 -9.21 -12.21
N ALA A 162 -6.63 -8.42 -11.21
CA ALA A 162 -5.79 -7.64 -10.31
C ALA A 162 -6.12 -8.00 -8.85
N TRP A 163 -5.16 -7.78 -7.95
CA TRP A 163 -5.30 -8.04 -6.52
C TRP A 163 -4.38 -7.14 -5.71
N LEU A 164 -4.69 -6.97 -4.43
CA LEU A 164 -3.79 -6.29 -3.49
C LEU A 164 -2.67 -7.25 -3.07
N ALA A 165 -1.47 -6.72 -2.90
CA ALA A 165 -0.30 -7.48 -2.49
C ALA A 165 -0.10 -7.42 -0.97
N HIS A 166 0.25 -8.57 -0.36
CA HIS A 166 0.51 -8.67 1.09
C HIS A 166 1.85 -8.03 1.45
N CYS A 167 1.92 -6.70 1.39
CA CYS A 167 3.05 -5.94 1.88
C CYS A 167 2.88 -5.57 3.36
N TYR A 168 3.94 -5.09 4.00
CA TYR A 168 3.89 -4.53 5.36
C TYR A 168 2.77 -3.49 5.48
N ALA A 169 2.08 -3.47 6.61
CA ALA A 169 0.93 -2.63 6.92
C ALA A 169 -0.37 -2.94 6.16
N MET A 170 -0.41 -3.92 5.27
CA MET A 170 -1.66 -4.33 4.64
C MET A 170 -2.57 -5.02 5.64
N VAL A 171 -3.88 -4.77 5.52
CA VAL A 171 -4.94 -5.29 6.38
C VAL A 171 -5.73 -6.33 5.61
N GLY A 172 -5.93 -7.51 6.20
CA GLY A 172 -6.72 -8.57 5.61
C GLY A 172 -7.83 -9.07 6.54
N ALA A 173 -8.84 -9.72 5.94
CA ALA A 173 -9.92 -10.36 6.67
C ALA A 173 -9.55 -11.81 7.00
N GLY A 174 -9.47 -12.14 8.29
CA GLY A 174 -9.24 -13.52 8.74
C GLY A 174 -10.34 -14.47 8.24
N ARG A 175 -9.95 -15.69 7.87
CA ARG A 175 -10.91 -16.72 7.41
C ARG A 175 -10.49 -18.13 7.84
N GLY A 176 -11.45 -19.02 7.89
CA GLY A 176 -11.23 -20.46 7.99
C GLY A 176 -10.90 -21.11 6.64
N ASN A 177 -11.11 -22.40 6.51
CA ASN A 177 -10.87 -23.13 5.26
C ASN A 177 -11.85 -22.76 4.15
N ASP A 178 -13.09 -22.45 4.49
CA ASP A 178 -14.09 -22.00 3.54
C ASP A 178 -13.73 -20.59 3.02
N VAL A 179 -13.68 -20.45 1.72
CA VAL A 179 -13.27 -19.19 1.06
C VAL A 179 -14.22 -18.01 1.33
N GLU A 180 -15.46 -18.30 1.68
CA GLU A 180 -16.47 -17.27 2.02
C GLU A 180 -16.57 -17.00 3.53
N SER A 181 -15.74 -17.64 4.37
CA SER A 181 -15.79 -17.46 5.83
C SER A 181 -15.11 -16.18 6.33
N GLY A 182 -14.36 -15.48 5.48
CA GLY A 182 -13.76 -14.20 5.81
C GLY A 182 -14.76 -13.06 5.72
N SER A 183 -15.33 -12.65 6.85
CA SER A 183 -16.38 -11.61 6.88
C SER A 183 -15.85 -10.21 7.27
N GLY A 184 -14.60 -10.12 7.74
CA GLY A 184 -14.03 -8.94 8.37
C GLY A 184 -14.34 -8.83 9.87
N ALA A 185 -15.05 -9.79 10.47
CA ALA A 185 -15.21 -9.88 11.94
C ALA A 185 -13.87 -10.12 12.64
N GLU A 186 -12.97 -10.83 11.98
CA GLU A 186 -11.55 -10.92 12.33
C GLU A 186 -10.71 -10.18 11.30
N LEU A 187 -9.78 -9.35 11.77
CA LEU A 187 -8.86 -8.62 10.92
C LEU A 187 -7.41 -8.86 11.38
N TYR A 188 -6.50 -8.86 10.42
CA TYR A 188 -5.07 -8.90 10.70
C TYR A 188 -4.32 -7.79 9.94
N VAL A 189 -3.17 -7.42 10.47
CA VAL A 189 -2.22 -6.51 9.83
C VAL A 189 -0.88 -7.20 9.65
N VAL A 190 -0.29 -7.08 8.47
CA VAL A 190 1.07 -7.56 8.21
C VAL A 190 2.07 -6.68 8.94
N THR A 191 2.82 -7.26 9.89
CA THR A 191 3.81 -6.58 10.72
C THR A 191 5.24 -7.08 10.50
N GLY A 192 5.45 -7.97 9.53
CA GLY A 192 6.74 -8.57 9.24
C GLY A 192 7.04 -8.63 7.75
N HIS A 193 7.83 -9.63 7.37
CA HIS A 193 8.15 -9.90 5.97
C HIS A 193 6.86 -10.10 5.16
N ALA A 194 6.83 -9.54 3.97
CA ALA A 194 5.67 -9.59 3.10
C ALA A 194 5.25 -11.04 2.76
N PRO A 195 4.12 -11.54 3.29
CA PRO A 195 3.68 -12.92 3.06
C PRO A 195 2.96 -13.05 1.70
N ARG A 196 3.68 -12.76 0.61
CA ARG A 196 3.16 -12.73 -0.75
C ARG A 196 2.55 -14.07 -1.21
N GLN A 197 2.88 -15.19 -0.57
CA GLN A 197 2.23 -16.49 -0.80
C GLN A 197 0.73 -16.49 -0.43
N LEU A 198 0.28 -15.52 0.36
CA LEU A 198 -1.12 -15.32 0.70
C LEU A 198 -1.89 -14.55 -0.39
N ASP A 199 -1.21 -13.93 -1.34
CA ASP A 199 -1.84 -13.23 -2.46
C ASP A 199 -2.85 -14.14 -3.17
N ARG A 200 -4.05 -13.65 -3.41
CA ARG A 200 -5.19 -14.37 -4.01
C ARG A 200 -5.71 -15.56 -3.20
N ASN A 201 -5.33 -15.69 -1.93
CA ASN A 201 -5.81 -16.72 -1.02
C ASN A 201 -6.62 -16.14 0.14
N ILE A 202 -6.55 -14.84 0.37
CA ILE A 202 -7.29 -14.13 1.43
C ILE A 202 -7.58 -12.71 0.99
N ALA A 203 -8.72 -12.16 1.39
CA ALA A 203 -9.11 -10.80 1.02
C ALA A 203 -8.29 -9.78 1.79
N LEU A 204 -7.53 -8.96 1.08
CA LEU A 204 -6.98 -7.72 1.62
C LEU A 204 -8.03 -6.62 1.50
N VAL A 205 -8.28 -5.94 2.60
CA VAL A 205 -9.38 -4.98 2.73
C VAL A 205 -8.92 -3.55 2.89
N GLY A 206 -7.61 -3.32 3.09
CA GLY A 206 -7.07 -2.00 3.31
C GLY A 206 -5.61 -2.02 3.71
N ARG A 207 -5.15 -0.90 4.28
CA ARG A 207 -3.81 -0.75 4.85
C ARG A 207 -3.82 0.19 6.05
N VAL A 208 -2.88 0.02 6.97
CA VAL A 208 -2.60 1.01 8.01
C VAL A 208 -1.84 2.18 7.39
N VAL A 209 -2.27 3.39 7.66
CA VAL A 209 -1.64 4.63 7.19
C VAL A 209 -0.95 5.41 8.31
N ALA A 210 -1.31 5.16 9.57
CA ALA A 210 -0.63 5.69 10.75
C ALA A 210 -0.85 4.75 11.94
N GLY A 211 0.08 4.72 12.90
CA GLY A 211 -0.02 3.88 14.10
C GLY A 211 0.56 2.47 13.95
N MET A 212 1.33 2.19 12.90
CA MET A 212 2.00 0.89 12.74
C MET A 212 2.97 0.57 13.88
N GLU A 213 3.61 1.58 14.45
CA GLU A 213 4.49 1.46 15.62
C GLU A 213 3.78 0.86 16.83
N LEU A 214 2.48 1.16 17.01
CA LEU A 214 1.67 0.62 18.10
C LEU A 214 1.42 -0.89 17.93
N LEU A 215 1.30 -1.36 16.69
CA LEU A 215 1.07 -2.77 16.38
C LEU A 215 2.38 -3.57 16.35
N SER A 216 3.44 -3.00 15.78
CA SER A 216 4.72 -3.69 15.64
C SER A 216 5.48 -3.81 16.96
N ALA A 217 5.20 -2.94 17.94
CA ALA A 217 5.79 -2.98 19.27
C ALA A 217 5.13 -3.98 20.24
N LEU A 218 4.01 -4.61 19.85
CA LEU A 218 3.31 -5.55 20.71
C LEU A 218 4.19 -6.76 21.06
N PRO A 219 4.12 -7.26 22.31
CA PRO A 219 4.76 -8.51 22.69
C PRO A 219 4.37 -9.63 21.73
N ARG A 220 5.29 -10.54 21.42
CA ARG A 220 4.97 -11.70 20.60
C ARG A 220 4.22 -12.74 21.42
N GLY A 221 3.19 -13.35 20.83
CA GLY A 221 2.46 -14.45 21.46
C GLY A 221 3.34 -15.70 21.56
N GLY A 222 3.31 -16.37 22.71
CA GLY A 222 4.08 -17.59 22.99
C GLY A 222 3.40 -18.86 22.48
N GLY A 223 2.12 -18.81 22.18
CA GLY A 223 1.34 -19.94 21.73
C GLY A 223 1.50 -20.28 20.25
N PRO A 224 0.86 -21.36 19.79
CA PRO A 224 0.89 -21.77 18.39
C PRO A 224 0.49 -20.61 17.45
N LEU A 225 1.22 -20.45 16.36
CA LEU A 225 1.01 -19.37 15.39
C LEU A 225 1.05 -17.95 15.96
N GLY A 226 1.65 -17.77 17.17
CA GLY A 226 1.76 -16.46 17.80
C GLY A 226 0.49 -15.96 18.49
N PHE A 227 -0.47 -16.85 18.82
CA PHE A 227 -1.58 -16.52 19.67
C PHE A 227 -1.11 -16.29 21.12
N TYR A 228 -1.77 -15.38 21.82
CA TYR A 228 -1.57 -15.23 23.26
C TYR A 228 -2.28 -16.35 23.98
N GLU A 229 -1.54 -17.13 24.77
CA GLU A 229 -2.10 -18.27 25.53
C GLU A 229 -2.83 -17.79 26.79
N ASP A 230 -2.32 -16.73 27.41
CA ASP A 230 -2.94 -16.09 28.59
C ASP A 230 -3.82 -14.91 28.14
N PRO A 231 -5.14 -14.93 28.44
CA PRO A 231 -6.04 -13.81 28.19
C PRO A 231 -5.56 -12.48 28.78
N ALA A 232 -4.75 -12.49 29.85
CA ALA A 232 -4.15 -11.28 30.41
C ALA A 232 -3.15 -10.58 29.46
N GLN A 233 -2.65 -11.29 28.45
CA GLN A 233 -1.77 -10.73 27.41
C GLN A 233 -2.56 -10.11 26.25
N HIS A 234 -3.86 -10.36 26.17
CA HIS A 234 -4.70 -9.77 25.15
C HIS A 234 -4.67 -8.23 25.25
N VAL A 235 -4.50 -7.56 24.11
CA VAL A 235 -4.48 -6.10 24.08
C VAL A 235 -5.87 -5.56 23.78
N PRO A 236 -6.55 -4.92 24.75
CA PRO A 236 -7.93 -4.48 24.61
C PRO A 236 -8.09 -3.45 23.48
N ILE A 237 -9.13 -3.61 22.69
CA ILE A 237 -9.60 -2.64 21.71
C ILE A 237 -10.71 -1.81 22.35
N ARG A 238 -10.49 -0.50 22.49
CA ARG A 238 -11.51 0.44 23.02
C ARG A 238 -12.68 0.59 22.04
N GLY A 239 -12.39 0.47 20.76
CA GLY A 239 -13.38 0.49 19.72
C GLY A 239 -12.79 0.66 18.34
N VAL A 240 -13.61 0.41 17.31
CA VAL A 240 -13.31 0.75 15.93
C VAL A 240 -14.38 1.72 15.43
N ARG A 241 -13.99 2.84 14.85
CA ARG A 241 -14.90 3.88 14.38
C ARG A 241 -14.65 4.18 12.90
N VAL A 242 -15.71 4.41 12.14
CA VAL A 242 -15.61 5.00 10.80
C VAL A 242 -15.35 6.49 10.96
N ALA A 243 -14.33 7.03 10.31
CA ALA A 243 -13.94 8.43 10.46
C ALA A 243 -15.06 9.41 10.07
N ALA A 244 -15.95 9.02 9.14
CA ALA A 244 -17.12 9.84 8.77
C ALA A 244 -18.08 10.08 9.96
N ASP A 245 -18.15 9.12 10.88
CA ASP A 245 -19.04 9.18 12.05
C ASP A 245 -18.40 9.88 13.26
N VAL A 246 -17.13 10.28 13.15
CA VAL A 246 -16.38 11.01 14.18
C VAL A 246 -16.47 12.52 13.88
N PRO A 247 -16.64 13.39 14.90
CA PRO A 247 -16.61 14.84 14.71
C PRO A 247 -15.37 15.29 13.91
N GLU A 248 -15.54 16.25 13.01
CA GLU A 248 -14.45 16.69 12.13
C GLU A 248 -13.23 17.19 12.91
N SER A 249 -13.45 17.83 14.05
CA SER A 249 -12.39 18.31 14.95
C SER A 249 -11.52 17.19 15.55
N GLU A 250 -12.02 15.97 15.60
CA GLU A 250 -11.34 14.79 16.16
C GLU A 250 -10.76 13.86 15.07
N ARG A 251 -11.03 14.18 13.79
CA ARG A 251 -10.51 13.40 12.68
C ARG A 251 -9.02 13.62 12.50
N SER A 252 -8.31 12.53 12.21
CA SER A 252 -6.89 12.58 11.81
C SER A 252 -6.77 13.27 10.46
N ARG A 253 -6.10 14.43 10.41
CA ARG A 253 -5.88 15.21 9.19
C ARG A 253 -4.69 14.67 8.42
N LEU A 254 -4.83 13.50 7.82
CA LEU A 254 -3.78 12.82 7.08
C LEU A 254 -3.99 12.95 5.58
N GLU A 255 -2.89 13.10 4.87
CA GLU A 255 -2.81 13.01 3.41
C GLU A 255 -1.80 11.93 3.02
N VAL A 256 -2.12 11.21 1.97
CA VAL A 256 -1.31 10.15 1.40
C VAL A 256 -0.77 10.61 0.05
N ILE A 257 0.48 10.29 -0.25
CA ILE A 257 1.05 10.58 -1.56
C ILE A 257 0.25 9.84 -2.65
N ARG A 258 -0.07 10.55 -3.72
CA ARG A 258 -0.71 9.97 -4.90
C ARG A 258 0.31 9.15 -5.66
N THR A 259 -0.06 7.93 -6.01
CA THR A 259 0.84 7.00 -6.71
C THR A 259 0.80 7.13 -8.24
N ASP A 260 -0.04 8.02 -8.76
CA ASP A 260 -0.24 8.30 -10.19
C ASP A 260 0.42 9.61 -10.66
N THR A 261 1.39 10.13 -9.91
CA THR A 261 2.08 11.40 -10.20
C THR A 261 3.54 11.19 -10.60
N ALA A 262 4.11 12.18 -11.29
CA ALA A 262 5.53 12.22 -11.58
C ALA A 262 6.40 12.26 -10.31
N THR A 263 5.90 12.90 -9.25
CA THR A 263 6.55 12.92 -7.93
C THR A 263 6.69 11.53 -7.34
N PHE A 264 5.64 10.70 -7.43
CA PHE A 264 5.73 9.31 -6.97
C PHE A 264 6.70 8.48 -7.82
N THR A 265 6.71 8.67 -9.13
CA THR A 265 7.70 8.02 -10.03
C THR A 265 9.13 8.41 -9.63
N ALA A 266 9.37 9.68 -9.34
CA ALA A 266 10.67 10.14 -8.86
C ALA A 266 11.02 9.58 -7.47
N LEU A 267 10.03 9.42 -6.58
CA LEU A 267 10.22 8.76 -5.28
C LEU A 267 10.65 7.30 -5.47
N VAL A 268 9.95 6.55 -6.30
CA VAL A 268 10.31 5.15 -6.63
C VAL A 268 11.75 5.08 -7.15
N GLU A 269 12.10 5.93 -8.13
CA GLU A 269 13.44 5.94 -8.71
C GLU A 269 14.52 6.32 -7.70
N SER A 270 14.26 7.27 -6.80
CA SER A 270 15.18 7.64 -5.73
C SER A 270 15.48 6.50 -4.75
N ARG A 271 14.55 5.58 -4.60
CA ARG A 271 14.70 4.38 -3.76
C ARG A 271 15.34 3.21 -4.52
N ARG A 272 15.00 3.09 -5.78
CA ARG A 272 15.49 2.07 -6.69
C ARG A 272 16.98 2.22 -6.99
N ASN A 273 17.43 3.45 -7.21
CA ASN A 273 18.80 3.81 -7.57
C ASN A 273 19.38 4.83 -6.58
N ARG A 274 19.48 4.45 -5.31
CA ARG A 274 20.08 5.33 -4.30
C ARG A 274 21.54 5.64 -4.65
N ARG A 275 21.83 6.94 -4.65
CA ARG A 275 23.15 7.47 -5.03
C ARG A 275 23.67 8.49 -4.01
N ASP A 276 23.16 8.43 -2.77
CA ASP A 276 23.76 9.19 -1.67
C ASP A 276 25.11 8.57 -1.29
N ASP A 277 25.95 9.34 -0.59
CA ASP A 277 27.35 8.98 -0.31
C ASP A 277 27.49 7.65 0.47
N TRP A 278 26.46 7.22 1.15
CA TRP A 278 26.46 5.96 1.88
C TRP A 278 26.35 4.75 0.94
N TYR A 279 25.59 4.88 -0.17
CA TYR A 279 25.39 3.77 -1.11
C TYR A 279 26.51 3.70 -2.13
N LYS A 280 27.29 2.62 -2.09
CA LYS A 280 28.43 2.39 -3.01
C LYS A 280 28.01 1.64 -4.27
N VAL A 281 26.96 0.80 -4.19
CA VAL A 281 26.44 0.04 -5.32
C VAL A 281 24.93 0.27 -5.38
N PRO A 282 24.41 1.06 -6.35
CA PRO A 282 22.98 1.21 -6.58
C PRO A 282 22.37 -0.13 -6.99
N ALA A 283 21.24 -0.49 -6.39
CA ALA A 283 20.59 -1.78 -6.66
C ALA A 283 20.01 -1.87 -8.10
N GLY A 284 19.57 -0.75 -8.68
CA GLY A 284 18.88 -0.74 -9.97
C GLY A 284 17.55 -1.47 -9.97
N TYR A 285 17.05 -1.79 -8.77
CA TYR A 285 15.86 -2.62 -8.54
C TYR A 285 15.18 -2.20 -7.24
N ILE A 286 13.85 -2.33 -7.19
CA ILE A 286 13.08 -2.21 -5.96
C ILE A 286 11.94 -3.22 -5.93
N ASP A 287 11.82 -3.96 -4.83
CA ASP A 287 10.66 -4.81 -4.56
C ASP A 287 9.42 -3.95 -4.30
N LEU A 288 8.25 -4.41 -4.75
CA LEU A 288 6.97 -3.73 -4.54
C LEU A 288 6.74 -3.31 -3.09
N CYS A 289 7.01 -4.24 -2.16
CA CYS A 289 6.77 -4.03 -0.74
C CYS A 289 7.81 -3.12 -0.06
N ASN A 290 8.90 -2.80 -0.76
CA ASN A 290 9.93 -1.86 -0.29
C ASN A 290 9.74 -0.42 -0.78
N VAL A 291 8.72 -0.17 -1.61
CA VAL A 291 8.37 1.19 -2.03
C VAL A 291 7.59 1.87 -0.91
N PRO A 292 8.10 2.97 -0.33
CA PRO A 292 7.38 3.68 0.72
C PRO A 292 6.20 4.48 0.14
N ILE A 293 5.05 4.38 0.81
CA ILE A 293 3.90 5.23 0.54
C ILE A 293 3.86 6.29 1.63
N ALA A 294 4.32 7.49 1.29
CA ALA A 294 4.44 8.57 2.25
C ALA A 294 3.07 9.06 2.75
N VAL A 295 3.02 9.38 4.03
CA VAL A 295 1.86 9.97 4.70
C VAL A 295 2.34 11.23 5.42
N ARG A 296 1.52 12.28 5.42
CA ARG A 296 1.79 13.51 6.17
C ARG A 296 0.55 14.00 6.91
N THR A 297 0.74 14.83 7.91
CA THR A 297 -0.32 15.63 8.51
C THR A 297 -0.56 16.87 7.66
N ARG A 298 -1.84 17.17 7.42
CA ARG A 298 -2.29 18.35 6.68
C ARG A 298 -2.31 19.59 7.56
#